data_92bd4f2f5ac2d58dc0f8a61501996881
#
_entry.id   92bd4f2f5ac2d58dc0f8a61501996881
#
_cell.length_a   1.000
_cell.length_b   1.000
_cell.length_c   1.000
_cell.angle_alpha   90.00
_cell.angle_beta   90.00
_cell.angle_gamma   90.00
#
_symmetry.space_group_name_H-M   'P 1'
#
loop_
_entity.id
_entity.type
_entity.pdbx_description
1 polymer ?
#
loop_
_entity_poly.entity_id
_entity_poly.type
_entity_poly.pdbx_seq_one_letter_code
_entity_poly.pdbx_strand_id
1 'polypeptide(L)'
;MVEKKKIALEKKKVKSDKKNKVDKISWKAGNMLYPLPVVMVSLTDKLGNSNIITLAWAGTICTNPPMLSVSIRPERYSYDIIRETGEFVVNLTTKELTYATDYCGVKSGRDVDKFKEMKLTKLASEKIKAVAIAESPVNIECKVREIMELGSHSLFIADVVNVRVDGRLLDEKGRFNLAKSELIAYSHGRYYELGKELGSFGYSIRKEGKTDNKPQNTDKEVKIKKVTERNVKKNKFAGKMPTNSKKSNTGKHKTGRK
;
A
#
# COMPACT_ATOMS: atom_id res chain seq x y z
N MET A 1 67.43 -16.01 -1.49
CA MET A 1 66.07 -16.31 -0.96
C MET A 1 65.24 -15.06 -0.72
N VAL A 2 65.80 -13.96 -0.27
CA VAL A 2 65.07 -12.69 0.04
C VAL A 2 64.49 -12.02 -1.20
N GLU A 3 65.20 -12.00 -2.32
CA GLU A 3 64.80 -11.34 -3.57
C GLU A 3 63.58 -12.01 -4.25
N LYS A 4 63.55 -13.35 -4.23
CA LYS A 4 62.37 -14.10 -4.74
C LYS A 4 61.08 -13.85 -3.94
N LYS A 5 61.20 -13.62 -2.61
CA LYS A 5 60.09 -13.24 -1.74
C LYS A 5 59.57 -11.82 -2.02
N LYS A 6 60.52 -10.88 -2.31
CA LYS A 6 60.15 -9.49 -2.64
C LYS A 6 59.38 -9.40 -3.95
N ILE A 7 59.83 -10.09 -5.00
CA ILE A 7 59.17 -10.17 -6.31
C ILE A 7 57.78 -10.85 -6.18
N ALA A 8 57.64 -11.87 -5.33
CA ALA A 8 56.36 -12.53 -5.11
C ALA A 8 55.35 -11.63 -4.34
N LEU A 9 55.82 -10.79 -3.40
CA LEU A 9 55.01 -9.80 -2.70
C LEU A 9 54.55 -8.66 -3.62
N GLU A 10 55.47 -8.16 -4.49
CA GLU A 10 55.10 -7.13 -5.48
C GLU A 10 54.12 -7.66 -6.51
N LYS A 11 54.26 -8.88 -7.00
CA LYS A 11 53.32 -9.52 -7.90
C LYS A 11 51.94 -9.77 -7.22
N LYS A 12 51.90 -10.04 -5.92
CA LYS A 12 50.65 -10.13 -5.13
C LYS A 12 50.01 -8.76 -4.97
N LYS A 13 50.77 -7.70 -4.70
CA LYS A 13 50.28 -6.32 -4.59
C LYS A 13 49.70 -5.83 -5.91
N VAL A 14 50.42 -6.01 -7.03
CA VAL A 14 49.91 -5.65 -8.37
C VAL A 14 48.69 -6.45 -8.80
N LYS A 15 48.54 -7.72 -8.34
CA LYS A 15 47.32 -8.48 -8.57
C LYS A 15 46.13 -8.02 -7.69
N SER A 16 46.40 -7.53 -6.45
CA SER A 16 45.33 -6.98 -5.59
C SER A 16 44.84 -5.63 -6.13
N ASP A 17 45.75 -4.78 -6.65
CA ASP A 17 45.40 -3.48 -7.20
C ASP A 17 44.61 -3.59 -8.52
N LYS A 18 44.87 -4.64 -9.33
CA LYS A 18 44.07 -4.93 -10.53
C LYS A 18 42.63 -5.45 -10.20
N LYS A 19 42.42 -6.07 -9.04
CA LYS A 19 41.13 -6.64 -8.66
C LYS A 19 40.12 -5.61 -8.17
N ASN A 20 40.56 -4.39 -7.82
CA ASN A 20 39.71 -3.33 -7.27
C ASN A 20 39.55 -2.10 -8.16
N LYS A 21 40.06 -2.13 -9.40
CA LYS A 21 39.83 -1.02 -10.34
C LYS A 21 38.43 -1.17 -10.90
N VAL A 22 37.44 -0.47 -10.29
CA VAL A 22 36.11 -0.37 -10.82
C VAL A 22 36.13 0.49 -12.07
N ASP A 23 35.87 -0.12 -13.22
CA ASP A 23 35.75 0.60 -14.49
C ASP A 23 34.27 0.98 -14.69
N LYS A 24 33.99 2.28 -14.57
CA LYS A 24 32.65 2.84 -14.77
C LYS A 24 32.61 3.58 -16.08
N ILE A 25 31.66 3.25 -16.94
CA ILE A 25 31.39 3.95 -18.17
C ILE A 25 30.20 4.88 -18.03
N SER A 26 30.22 5.99 -18.76
CA SER A 26 29.02 6.86 -18.83
C SER A 26 27.93 6.20 -19.61
N TRP A 27 26.71 6.31 -19.10
CA TRP A 27 25.48 5.82 -19.74
C TRP A 27 24.57 6.99 -20.03
N LYS A 28 23.67 6.86 -21.01
CA LYS A 28 22.66 7.90 -21.29
C LYS A 28 21.73 8.09 -20.08
N ALA A 29 21.27 9.32 -19.87
CA ALA A 29 20.29 9.61 -18.82
C ALA A 29 19.01 8.76 -19.01
N GLY A 30 18.52 8.19 -17.94
CA GLY A 30 17.34 7.30 -17.94
C GLY A 30 16.95 6.84 -16.53
N ASN A 31 15.87 6.07 -16.47
CA ASN A 31 15.31 5.57 -15.22
C ASN A 31 16.16 4.41 -14.68
N MET A 32 17.02 4.69 -13.72
CA MET A 32 17.94 3.70 -13.13
C MET A 32 17.81 3.55 -11.62
N LEU A 33 16.81 4.20 -11.01
CA LEU A 33 16.54 4.04 -9.59
C LEU A 33 15.76 2.72 -9.37
N TYR A 34 16.47 1.66 -9.00
CA TYR A 34 15.92 0.33 -8.76
C TYR A 34 16.58 -0.31 -7.52
N PRO A 35 15.93 -1.28 -6.84
CA PRO A 35 14.57 -1.76 -7.08
C PRO A 35 13.51 -0.74 -6.62
N LEU A 36 12.31 -0.86 -7.16
CA LEU A 36 11.15 -0.05 -6.80
C LEU A 36 10.10 -0.91 -6.09
N PRO A 37 9.27 -0.32 -5.21
CA PRO A 37 8.04 -0.97 -4.85
C PRO A 37 7.18 -1.16 -6.11
N VAL A 38 6.44 -2.23 -6.19
CA VAL A 38 5.38 -2.38 -7.17
C VAL A 38 4.08 -2.53 -6.41
N VAL A 39 3.07 -1.76 -6.76
CA VAL A 39 1.81 -1.70 -6.02
C VAL A 39 0.62 -1.75 -6.96
N MET A 40 -0.48 -2.35 -6.52
CA MET A 40 -1.77 -2.20 -7.19
C MET A 40 -2.53 -1.04 -6.55
N VAL A 41 -2.85 -0.02 -7.37
CA VAL A 41 -3.66 1.12 -6.94
C VAL A 41 -5.09 0.87 -7.36
N SER A 42 -6.00 0.74 -6.42
CA SER A 42 -7.42 0.58 -6.65
C SER A 42 -8.16 1.90 -6.40
N LEU A 43 -9.21 2.11 -7.14
CA LEU A 43 -9.98 3.35 -7.21
C LEU A 43 -11.42 3.06 -7.57
N THR A 44 -12.31 3.99 -7.28
CA THR A 44 -13.73 3.90 -7.62
C THR A 44 -14.17 5.23 -8.20
N ASP A 45 -14.83 5.21 -9.35
CA ASP A 45 -15.37 6.40 -10.00
C ASP A 45 -16.62 6.94 -9.28
N LYS A 46 -17.13 8.08 -9.75
CA LYS A 46 -18.34 8.71 -9.19
C LYS A 46 -19.61 7.87 -9.36
N LEU A 47 -19.59 6.92 -10.30
CA LEU A 47 -20.72 6.00 -10.59
C LEU A 47 -20.63 4.70 -9.77
N GLY A 48 -19.54 4.50 -8.99
CA GLY A 48 -19.33 3.29 -8.19
C GLY A 48 -18.57 2.17 -8.90
N ASN A 49 -18.11 2.40 -10.16
CA ASN A 49 -17.27 1.42 -10.86
C ASN A 49 -15.85 1.45 -10.31
N SER A 50 -15.31 0.27 -10.04
CA SER A 50 -13.97 0.14 -9.47
C SER A 50 -12.97 -0.34 -10.54
N ASN A 51 -11.75 0.18 -10.47
CA ASN A 51 -10.65 -0.24 -11.34
C ASN A 51 -9.35 -0.43 -10.54
N ILE A 52 -8.37 -1.07 -11.16
CA ILE A 52 -7.03 -1.28 -10.62
C ILE A 52 -6.00 -0.86 -11.66
N ILE A 53 -4.93 -0.20 -11.22
CA ILE A 53 -3.73 0.05 -12.02
C ILE A 53 -2.50 -0.38 -11.24
N THR A 54 -1.55 -1.02 -11.90
CA THR A 54 -0.25 -1.34 -11.30
C THR A 54 0.74 -0.23 -11.57
N LEU A 55 1.40 0.22 -10.52
CA LEU A 55 2.39 1.28 -10.56
C LEU A 55 3.69 0.84 -9.88
N ALA A 56 4.81 1.22 -10.47
CA ALA A 56 6.14 1.11 -9.86
C ALA A 56 6.72 2.50 -9.51
N TRP A 57 6.19 3.58 -10.09
CA TRP A 57 6.53 4.94 -9.73
C TRP A 57 5.68 5.39 -8.54
N ALA A 58 6.02 4.83 -7.35
CA ALA A 58 5.34 5.10 -6.09
C ALA A 58 6.37 5.18 -4.96
N GLY A 59 6.10 5.97 -3.94
CA GLY A 59 7.00 6.07 -2.80
C GLY A 59 6.45 6.91 -1.65
N THR A 60 6.94 6.62 -0.44
CA THR A 60 6.73 7.46 0.74
C THR A 60 7.54 8.75 0.59
N ILE A 61 6.91 9.90 0.82
CA ILE A 61 7.55 11.22 0.67
C ILE A 61 7.61 12.02 1.97
N CYS A 62 6.75 11.76 2.93
CA CYS A 62 6.76 12.44 4.23
C CYS A 62 6.28 11.51 5.33
N THR A 63 6.87 11.65 6.53
CA THR A 63 6.51 10.85 7.70
C THR A 63 5.49 11.57 8.59
N ASN A 64 5.59 12.89 8.70
CA ASN A 64 4.68 13.69 9.52
C ASN A 64 4.40 15.05 8.84
N PRO A 65 3.19 15.21 8.26
CA PRO A 65 2.12 14.23 8.14
C PRO A 65 2.51 13.05 7.24
N PRO A 66 1.89 11.85 7.40
CA PRO A 66 2.21 10.70 6.57
C PRO A 66 1.70 10.94 5.14
N MET A 67 2.60 10.88 4.17
CA MET A 67 2.30 11.13 2.77
C MET A 67 3.05 10.18 1.85
N LEU A 68 2.44 9.86 0.74
CA LEU A 68 3.06 9.13 -0.36
C LEU A 68 2.75 9.81 -1.71
N SER A 69 3.47 9.38 -2.74
CA SER A 69 3.20 9.80 -4.11
C SER A 69 3.07 8.61 -5.04
N VAL A 70 2.28 8.80 -6.09
CA VAL A 70 2.20 7.90 -7.25
C VAL A 70 2.28 8.72 -8.53
N SER A 71 3.03 8.25 -9.54
CA SER A 71 3.09 8.89 -10.86
C SER A 71 2.31 8.07 -11.88
N ILE A 72 1.38 8.72 -12.58
CA ILE A 72 0.48 8.09 -13.54
C ILE A 72 0.54 8.86 -14.86
N ARG A 73 0.54 8.13 -15.96
CA ARG A 73 0.45 8.73 -17.29
C ARG A 73 -0.98 9.19 -17.58
N PRO A 74 -1.19 10.38 -18.19
CA PRO A 74 -2.53 10.91 -18.48
C PRO A 74 -3.39 9.99 -19.36
N GLU A 75 -2.81 9.20 -20.26
CA GLU A 75 -3.55 8.28 -21.12
C GLU A 75 -4.12 7.04 -20.40
N ARG A 76 -3.72 6.78 -19.15
CA ARG A 76 -4.22 5.64 -18.37
C ARG A 76 -5.65 5.89 -17.88
N TYR A 77 -6.52 4.90 -18.02
CA TYR A 77 -7.93 4.96 -17.59
C TYR A 77 -8.11 5.42 -16.14
N SER A 78 -7.21 5.01 -15.25
CA SER A 78 -7.23 5.38 -13.83
C SER A 78 -6.90 6.85 -13.57
N TYR A 79 -6.26 7.54 -14.51
CA TYR A 79 -5.81 8.92 -14.35
C TYR A 79 -6.97 9.88 -14.08
N ASP A 80 -7.96 9.88 -14.98
CA ASP A 80 -9.12 10.75 -14.85
C ASP A 80 -9.94 10.43 -13.60
N ILE A 81 -10.08 9.15 -13.27
CA ILE A 81 -10.82 8.73 -12.09
C ILE A 81 -10.18 9.28 -10.80
N ILE A 82 -8.85 9.16 -10.64
CA ILE A 82 -8.16 9.70 -9.45
C ILE A 82 -8.23 11.24 -9.45
N ARG A 83 -8.06 11.87 -10.60
CA ARG A 83 -8.15 13.33 -10.74
C ARG A 83 -9.52 13.87 -10.35
N GLU A 84 -10.59 13.15 -10.69
CA GLU A 84 -11.96 13.55 -10.39
C GLU A 84 -12.41 13.23 -8.97
N THR A 85 -11.98 12.11 -8.42
CA THR A 85 -12.42 11.65 -7.09
C THR A 85 -11.51 12.10 -5.97
N GLY A 86 -10.23 12.34 -6.27
CA GLY A 86 -9.23 12.68 -5.26
C GLY A 86 -8.90 11.54 -4.30
N GLU A 87 -9.32 10.31 -4.58
CA GLU A 87 -9.21 9.18 -3.65
C GLU A 87 -8.68 7.92 -4.34
N PHE A 88 -7.82 7.18 -3.64
CA PHE A 88 -7.33 5.87 -4.10
C PHE A 88 -6.79 5.06 -2.93
N VAL A 89 -6.64 3.75 -3.14
CA VAL A 89 -5.99 2.85 -2.19
C VAL A 89 -4.73 2.27 -2.81
N VAL A 90 -3.60 2.36 -2.11
CA VAL A 90 -2.39 1.63 -2.45
C VAL A 90 -2.44 0.27 -1.76
N ASN A 91 -2.40 -0.81 -2.55
CA ASN A 91 -2.42 -2.18 -2.08
C ASN A 91 -1.03 -2.79 -2.32
N LEU A 92 -0.35 -3.21 -1.26
CA LEU A 92 0.96 -3.86 -1.37
C LEU A 92 0.81 -5.21 -2.06
N THR A 93 1.78 -5.56 -2.88
CA THR A 93 1.77 -6.76 -3.72
C THR A 93 2.70 -7.83 -3.19
N THR A 94 2.24 -9.08 -3.26
CA THR A 94 2.95 -10.25 -2.77
C THR A 94 3.33 -11.18 -3.90
N LYS A 95 4.11 -12.20 -3.60
CA LYS A 95 4.45 -13.30 -4.50
C LYS A 95 3.19 -13.91 -5.13
N GLU A 96 2.15 -14.17 -4.33
CA GLU A 96 0.89 -14.76 -4.81
C GLU A 96 0.14 -13.81 -5.74
N LEU A 97 0.23 -12.50 -5.52
CA LEU A 97 -0.42 -11.48 -6.33
C LEU A 97 0.37 -11.09 -7.60
N THR A 98 1.54 -11.70 -7.87
CA THR A 98 2.42 -11.27 -8.97
C THR A 98 1.72 -11.31 -10.33
N TYR A 99 0.96 -12.35 -10.64
CA TYR A 99 0.22 -12.47 -11.90
C TYR A 99 -0.85 -11.36 -12.03
N ALA A 100 -1.64 -11.13 -10.99
CA ALA A 100 -2.63 -10.06 -10.97
C ALA A 100 -1.97 -8.66 -11.06
N THR A 101 -0.80 -8.50 -10.42
CA THR A 101 -0.01 -7.27 -10.47
C THR A 101 0.40 -6.95 -11.91
N ASP A 102 0.94 -7.92 -12.64
CA ASP A 102 1.32 -7.74 -14.06
C ASP A 102 0.08 -7.46 -14.92
N TYR A 103 -0.94 -8.29 -14.83
CA TYR A 103 -2.18 -8.15 -15.60
C TYR A 103 -2.81 -6.76 -15.44
N CYS A 104 -2.94 -6.28 -14.19
CA CYS A 104 -3.52 -4.97 -13.89
C CYS A 104 -2.67 -3.79 -14.41
N GLY A 105 -1.37 -4.00 -14.65
CA GLY A 105 -0.47 -3.02 -15.26
C GLY A 105 -0.57 -2.96 -16.79
N VAL A 106 -0.85 -4.10 -17.44
CA VAL A 106 -0.88 -4.25 -18.91
C VAL A 106 -2.26 -3.96 -19.48
N LYS A 107 -3.32 -4.57 -18.93
CA LYS A 107 -4.69 -4.41 -19.44
C LYS A 107 -5.30 -3.07 -19.03
N SER A 108 -6.15 -2.53 -19.92
CA SER A 108 -6.91 -1.30 -19.62
C SER A 108 -8.22 -1.63 -18.90
N GLY A 109 -8.61 -0.81 -17.92
CA GLY A 109 -9.94 -0.89 -17.30
C GLY A 109 -11.08 -0.39 -18.19
N ARG A 110 -10.76 0.16 -19.38
CA ARG A 110 -11.76 0.43 -20.42
C ARG A 110 -12.27 -0.85 -21.09
N ASP A 111 -11.43 -1.88 -21.12
CA ASP A 111 -11.67 -3.09 -21.87
C ASP A 111 -12.14 -4.26 -21.00
N VAL A 112 -11.71 -4.28 -19.72
CA VAL A 112 -11.95 -5.41 -18.82
C VAL A 112 -12.22 -4.97 -17.38
N ASP A 113 -13.04 -5.73 -16.66
CA ASP A 113 -13.17 -5.64 -15.20
C ASP A 113 -12.04 -6.44 -14.54
N LYS A 114 -11.02 -5.74 -14.07
CA LYS A 114 -9.81 -6.36 -13.50
C LYS A 114 -10.07 -7.08 -12.18
N PHE A 115 -11.03 -6.64 -11.37
CA PHE A 115 -11.43 -7.36 -10.15
C PHE A 115 -12.00 -8.73 -10.50
N LYS A 116 -12.88 -8.78 -11.50
CA LYS A 116 -13.51 -10.02 -11.97
C LYS A 116 -12.50 -10.95 -12.63
N GLU A 117 -11.71 -10.43 -13.59
CA GLU A 117 -10.73 -11.23 -14.35
C GLU A 117 -9.67 -11.85 -13.44
N MET A 118 -9.18 -11.10 -12.47
CA MET A 118 -8.14 -11.57 -11.53
C MET A 118 -8.73 -12.21 -10.28
N LYS A 119 -10.05 -12.35 -10.20
CA LYS A 119 -10.77 -12.93 -9.05
C LYS A 119 -10.39 -12.25 -7.73
N LEU A 120 -10.18 -10.93 -7.77
CA LEU A 120 -9.85 -10.13 -6.60
C LEU A 120 -11.13 -9.66 -5.91
N THR A 121 -11.11 -9.65 -4.59
CA THR A 121 -12.24 -9.26 -3.75
C THR A 121 -12.19 -7.78 -3.42
N LYS A 122 -13.27 -7.05 -3.72
CA LYS A 122 -13.42 -5.65 -3.31
C LYS A 122 -13.65 -5.57 -1.80
N LEU A 123 -12.82 -4.82 -1.11
CA LEU A 123 -12.92 -4.55 0.31
C LEU A 123 -13.28 -3.07 0.51
N ALA A 124 -14.39 -2.79 1.17
CA ALA A 124 -14.78 -1.41 1.45
C ALA A 124 -13.74 -0.70 2.31
N SER A 125 -13.34 0.51 1.92
CA SER A 125 -12.46 1.38 2.72
C SER A 125 -13.21 1.99 3.91
N GLU A 126 -12.46 2.48 4.90
CA GLU A 126 -13.05 3.07 6.11
C GLU A 126 -13.12 4.61 6.05
N LYS A 127 -12.19 5.26 5.36
CA LYS A 127 -12.06 6.72 5.33
C LYS A 127 -12.30 7.35 3.97
N ILE A 128 -12.41 6.54 2.92
CA ILE A 128 -12.59 6.97 1.54
C ILE A 128 -13.61 6.07 0.82
N LYS A 129 -14.04 6.48 -0.39
CA LYS A 129 -14.97 5.70 -1.20
C LYS A 129 -14.30 4.65 -2.09
N ALA A 130 -13.03 4.87 -2.44
CA ALA A 130 -12.27 3.92 -3.24
C ALA A 130 -12.15 2.58 -2.51
N VAL A 131 -12.39 1.47 -3.21
CA VAL A 131 -12.30 0.13 -2.63
C VAL A 131 -10.85 -0.35 -2.54
N ALA A 132 -10.53 -1.14 -1.52
CA ALA A 132 -9.27 -1.85 -1.39
C ALA A 132 -9.37 -3.26 -2.02
N ILE A 133 -8.21 -3.93 -2.13
CA ILE A 133 -8.09 -5.34 -2.54
C ILE A 133 -7.93 -6.19 -1.29
N ALA A 134 -8.87 -7.09 -1.02
CA ALA A 134 -8.88 -7.89 0.21
C ALA A 134 -7.67 -8.84 0.34
N GLU A 135 -7.16 -9.34 -0.79
CA GLU A 135 -6.01 -10.26 -0.85
C GLU A 135 -4.67 -9.57 -0.56
N SER A 136 -4.62 -8.23 -0.61
CA SER A 136 -3.42 -7.47 -0.27
C SER A 136 -3.17 -7.46 1.24
N PRO A 137 -1.94 -7.70 1.72
CA PRO A 137 -1.62 -7.73 3.14
C PRO A 137 -1.69 -6.35 3.81
N VAL A 138 -1.59 -5.28 3.02
CA VAL A 138 -1.65 -3.89 3.49
C VAL A 138 -2.38 -3.04 2.48
N ASN A 139 -3.41 -2.33 2.93
CA ASN A 139 -4.16 -1.35 2.16
C ASN A 139 -3.94 0.04 2.77
N ILE A 140 -3.48 0.99 1.96
CA ILE A 140 -3.17 2.37 2.37
C ILE A 140 -4.19 3.27 1.70
N GLU A 141 -5.12 3.82 2.48
CA GLU A 141 -6.16 4.72 1.98
C GLU A 141 -5.62 6.14 1.86
N CYS A 142 -5.77 6.74 0.69
CA CYS A 142 -5.12 7.99 0.33
C CYS A 142 -6.13 9.02 -0.19
N LYS A 143 -5.90 10.30 0.18
CA LYS A 143 -6.55 11.47 -0.41
C LYS A 143 -5.52 12.33 -1.11
N VAL A 144 -5.78 12.64 -2.37
CA VAL A 144 -4.92 13.50 -3.18
C VAL A 144 -4.89 14.90 -2.58
N ARG A 145 -3.69 15.41 -2.34
CA ARG A 145 -3.42 16.76 -1.87
C ARG A 145 -3.05 17.69 -3.01
N GLU A 146 -2.22 17.19 -3.93
CA GLU A 146 -1.67 17.97 -5.02
C GLU A 146 -1.40 17.08 -6.22
N ILE A 147 -1.53 17.65 -7.42
CA ILE A 147 -1.21 17.00 -8.70
C ILE A 147 -0.20 17.89 -9.42
N MET A 148 0.96 17.35 -9.75
CA MET A 148 2.04 18.04 -10.45
C MET A 148 2.27 17.38 -11.81
N GLU A 149 2.15 18.14 -12.89
CA GLU A 149 2.42 17.68 -14.24
C GLU A 149 3.92 17.69 -14.53
N LEU A 150 4.49 16.53 -14.91
CA LEU A 150 5.93 16.35 -15.12
C LEU A 150 6.28 15.93 -16.56
N GLY A 151 5.45 16.23 -17.54
CA GLY A 151 5.60 15.77 -18.92
C GLY A 151 4.88 14.45 -19.18
N SER A 152 5.58 13.32 -19.32
CA SER A 152 4.94 12.02 -19.60
C SER A 152 4.08 11.45 -18.46
N HIS A 153 4.22 11.97 -17.26
CA HIS A 153 3.47 11.56 -16.07
C HIS A 153 3.04 12.78 -15.27
N SER A 154 1.94 12.64 -14.55
CA SER A 154 1.63 13.53 -13.43
C SER A 154 1.90 12.83 -12.11
N LEU A 155 2.49 13.55 -11.17
CA LEU A 155 2.76 13.12 -9.81
C LEU A 155 1.55 13.48 -8.93
N PHE A 156 0.91 12.48 -8.36
CA PHE A 156 -0.15 12.64 -7.37
C PHE A 156 0.47 12.53 -5.99
N ILE A 157 0.51 13.63 -5.27
CA ILE A 157 0.92 13.69 -3.86
C ILE A 157 -0.33 13.49 -3.01
N ALA A 158 -0.30 12.56 -2.08
CA ALA A 158 -1.46 12.19 -1.30
C ALA A 158 -1.18 12.02 0.19
N ASP A 159 -2.13 12.46 1.01
CA ASP A 159 -2.17 12.18 2.44
C ASP A 159 -2.59 10.72 2.66
N VAL A 160 -1.87 10.02 3.54
CA VAL A 160 -2.29 8.72 4.05
C VAL A 160 -3.31 8.96 5.16
N VAL A 161 -4.58 8.62 4.90
CA VAL A 161 -5.68 8.88 5.84
C VAL A 161 -6.07 7.65 6.67
N ASN A 162 -5.66 6.46 6.24
CA ASN A 162 -5.83 5.20 6.97
C ASN A 162 -4.88 4.12 6.43
N VAL A 163 -4.49 3.18 7.29
CA VAL A 163 -3.74 1.98 6.91
C VAL A 163 -4.41 0.77 7.54
N ARG A 164 -4.76 -0.21 6.71
CA ARG A 164 -5.30 -1.49 7.15
C ARG A 164 -4.29 -2.59 6.88
N VAL A 165 -4.14 -3.49 7.82
CA VAL A 165 -3.20 -4.60 7.72
C VAL A 165 -3.91 -5.92 7.96
N ASP A 166 -3.43 -6.97 7.33
CA ASP A 166 -3.91 -8.32 7.59
C ASP A 166 -3.59 -8.73 9.03
N GLY A 167 -4.62 -9.07 9.80
CA GLY A 167 -4.47 -9.48 11.20
C GLY A 167 -3.56 -10.69 11.40
N ARG A 168 -3.39 -11.55 10.39
CA ARG A 168 -2.48 -12.69 10.40
C ARG A 168 -0.99 -12.29 10.46
N LEU A 169 -0.68 -11.05 10.11
CA LEU A 169 0.67 -10.48 10.18
C LEU A 169 0.97 -9.86 11.56
N LEU A 170 0.00 -9.84 12.47
CA LEU A 170 0.21 -9.43 13.85
C LEU A 170 0.66 -10.62 14.70
N ASP A 171 1.63 -10.39 15.58
CA ASP A 171 1.99 -11.39 16.60
C ASP A 171 1.00 -11.35 17.79
N GLU A 172 1.17 -12.27 18.74
CA GLU A 172 0.33 -12.37 19.95
C GLU A 172 0.32 -11.09 20.80
N LYS A 173 1.31 -10.22 20.62
CA LYS A 173 1.43 -8.92 21.28
C LYS A 173 0.88 -7.76 20.43
N GLY A 174 0.28 -8.07 19.27
CA GLY A 174 -0.24 -7.08 18.33
C GLY A 174 0.83 -6.32 17.54
N ARG A 175 2.07 -6.83 17.45
CA ARG A 175 3.15 -6.21 16.67
C ARG A 175 3.09 -6.70 15.23
N PHE A 176 3.14 -5.77 14.31
CA PHE A 176 3.07 -6.03 12.88
C PHE A 176 4.39 -6.59 12.33
N ASN A 177 4.33 -7.67 11.57
CA ASN A 177 5.48 -8.30 10.92
C ASN A 177 5.29 -8.34 9.40
N LEU A 178 5.66 -7.25 8.74
CA LEU A 178 5.54 -7.12 7.28
C LEU A 178 6.40 -8.13 6.52
N ALA A 179 7.52 -8.61 7.08
CA ALA A 179 8.40 -9.57 6.41
C ALA A 179 7.72 -10.91 6.10
N LYS A 180 6.64 -11.26 6.84
CA LYS A 180 5.85 -12.47 6.58
C LYS A 180 4.91 -12.38 5.38
N SER A 181 4.76 -11.21 4.77
CA SER A 181 3.81 -11.00 3.67
C SER A 181 4.38 -11.32 2.28
N GLU A 182 5.64 -11.72 2.17
CA GLU A 182 6.29 -12.09 0.91
C GLU A 182 6.14 -11.03 -0.19
N LEU A 183 6.44 -9.76 0.17
CA LEU A 183 6.36 -8.64 -0.77
C LEU A 183 7.30 -8.82 -1.95
N ILE A 184 6.91 -8.26 -3.09
CA ILE A 184 7.71 -8.23 -4.31
C ILE A 184 8.22 -6.84 -4.63
N ALA A 185 9.32 -6.78 -5.39
CA ALA A 185 9.91 -5.57 -5.93
C ALA A 185 9.98 -5.62 -7.46
N TYR A 186 10.01 -4.45 -8.09
CA TYR A 186 10.16 -4.29 -9.53
C TYR A 186 11.54 -3.76 -9.89
N SER A 187 12.20 -4.40 -10.85
CA SER A 187 13.49 -3.94 -11.36
C SER A 187 13.62 -4.28 -12.84
N HIS A 188 13.89 -3.28 -13.67
CA HIS A 188 14.17 -3.44 -15.11
C HIS A 188 13.16 -4.35 -15.86
N GLY A 189 11.86 -4.12 -15.68
CA GLY A 189 10.82 -4.88 -16.36
C GLY A 189 10.57 -6.29 -15.79
N ARG A 190 11.07 -6.57 -14.58
CA ARG A 190 10.93 -7.88 -13.93
C ARG A 190 10.47 -7.72 -12.48
N TYR A 191 9.78 -8.74 -11.97
CA TYR A 191 9.36 -8.84 -10.57
C TYR A 191 10.32 -9.76 -9.81
N TYR A 192 10.64 -9.39 -8.57
CA TYR A 192 11.56 -10.13 -7.71
C TYR A 192 10.97 -10.28 -6.32
N GLU A 193 11.20 -11.43 -5.70
CA GLU A 193 10.98 -11.59 -4.26
C GLU A 193 12.03 -10.80 -3.48
N LEU A 194 11.66 -10.33 -2.29
CA LEU A 194 12.65 -9.79 -1.35
C LEU A 194 13.48 -10.96 -0.82
N GLY A 195 14.80 -10.81 -0.86
CA GLY A 195 15.72 -11.82 -0.37
C GLY A 195 15.77 -11.91 1.16
N LYS A 196 16.79 -12.62 1.67
CA LYS A 196 17.05 -12.76 3.09
C LYS A 196 17.35 -11.41 3.74
N GLU A 197 16.83 -11.19 4.95
CA GLU A 197 17.19 -10.04 5.78
C GLU A 197 18.71 -9.93 5.97
N LEU A 198 19.24 -8.75 5.73
CA LEU A 198 20.69 -8.45 5.86
C LEU A 198 21.01 -7.79 7.21
N GLY A 199 20.05 -7.21 7.88
CA GLY A 199 20.19 -6.53 9.16
C GLY A 199 19.07 -5.52 9.40
N SER A 200 18.89 -5.14 10.65
CA SER A 200 17.91 -4.14 11.05
C SER A 200 18.51 -2.73 11.02
N PHE A 201 17.64 -1.71 10.91
CA PHE A 201 18.09 -0.31 10.92
C PHE A 201 19.01 -0.02 12.12
N GLY A 202 20.18 0.57 11.83
CA GLY A 202 21.19 0.91 12.85
C GLY A 202 22.11 -0.25 13.26
N TYR A 203 22.04 -1.42 12.60
CA TYR A 203 22.90 -2.56 12.95
C TYR A 203 24.40 -2.25 12.80
N SER A 204 24.78 -1.35 11.88
CA SER A 204 26.16 -1.00 11.59
C SER A 204 26.89 -0.24 12.71
N ILE A 205 26.15 0.35 13.63
CA ILE A 205 26.71 1.13 14.76
C ILE A 205 26.45 0.45 16.12
N ARG A 206 25.96 -0.78 16.13
CA ARG A 206 25.71 -1.52 17.36
C ARG A 206 27.05 -2.03 17.93
N LYS A 207 27.21 -1.86 19.23
CA LYS A 207 28.35 -2.47 19.94
C LYS A 207 28.18 -3.99 19.94
N GLU A 208 29.25 -4.72 19.66
CA GLU A 208 29.28 -6.18 19.74
C GLU A 208 28.78 -6.66 21.11
N GLY A 209 27.89 -7.66 21.12
CA GLY A 209 27.35 -8.25 22.35
C GLY A 209 25.91 -7.92 22.70
N LYS A 210 25.19 -7.07 21.94
CA LYS A 210 23.74 -6.90 22.10
C LYS A 210 22.99 -7.69 21.04
N THR A 211 22.46 -8.84 21.40
CA THR A 211 21.59 -9.65 20.57
C THR A 211 20.27 -8.94 20.27
N ASP A 212 19.72 -9.15 19.05
CA ASP A 212 18.48 -8.56 18.52
C ASP A 212 17.19 -9.04 19.25
N ASN A 213 17.13 -8.90 20.57
CA ASN A 213 15.92 -9.28 21.32
C ASN A 213 14.92 -8.13 21.53
N LYS A 214 15.06 -7.01 20.83
CA LYS A 214 14.03 -5.95 20.78
C LYS A 214 13.73 -5.59 19.34
N PRO A 215 12.51 -5.86 18.83
CA PRO A 215 12.03 -5.20 17.63
C PRO A 215 12.03 -3.69 17.91
N GLN A 216 12.62 -2.91 17.00
CA GLN A 216 12.55 -1.45 17.10
C GLN A 216 11.10 -1.05 16.87
N ASN A 217 10.45 -0.68 17.95
CA ASN A 217 9.14 -0.07 17.94
C ASN A 217 9.34 1.42 17.58
N THR A 218 9.23 1.75 16.30
CA THR A 218 9.20 3.15 15.83
C THR A 218 7.81 3.75 15.90
N ASP A 219 6.79 2.94 16.24
CA ASP A 219 5.43 3.40 16.37
C ASP A 219 5.00 3.40 17.83
N LYS A 220 4.57 4.57 18.29
CA LYS A 220 3.91 4.72 19.59
C LYS A 220 2.74 3.73 19.64
N GLU A 221 2.67 2.95 20.71
CA GLU A 221 1.60 1.98 20.99
C GLU A 221 0.23 2.53 20.58
N VAL A 222 -0.29 2.02 19.49
CA VAL A 222 -1.72 2.17 19.18
C VAL A 222 -2.44 1.30 20.20
N LYS A 223 -2.98 1.91 21.25
CA LYS A 223 -3.88 1.24 22.17
C LYS A 223 -5.08 0.73 21.38
N ILE A 224 -5.02 -0.52 20.98
CA ILE A 224 -6.18 -1.24 20.45
C ILE A 224 -7.19 -1.28 21.60
N LYS A 225 -8.19 -0.39 21.57
CA LYS A 225 -9.36 -0.52 22.43
C LYS A 225 -10.00 -1.85 22.03
N LYS A 226 -9.86 -2.86 22.89
CA LYS A 226 -10.67 -4.07 22.82
C LYS A 226 -12.13 -3.63 22.75
N VAL A 227 -12.74 -3.72 21.59
CA VAL A 227 -14.18 -3.71 21.43
C VAL A 227 -14.65 -5.03 22.01
N THR A 228 -14.77 -5.04 23.34
CA THR A 228 -15.29 -6.18 24.07
C THR A 228 -16.75 -6.36 23.68
N GLU A 229 -17.14 -7.59 23.50
CA GLU A 229 -18.46 -8.17 23.21
C GLU A 229 -19.61 -7.70 24.13
N ARG A 230 -19.48 -6.56 24.80
CA ARG A 230 -20.51 -6.03 25.72
C ARG A 230 -21.69 -5.36 25.05
N ASN A 231 -21.63 -5.07 23.75
CA ASN A 231 -22.74 -4.38 23.05
C ASN A 231 -23.75 -5.32 22.36
N VAL A 232 -23.52 -6.64 22.33
CA VAL A 232 -24.46 -7.59 21.73
C VAL A 232 -25.57 -8.04 22.71
N LYS A 233 -25.42 -7.83 24.01
CA LYS A 233 -26.41 -8.27 25.03
C LYS A 233 -27.42 -7.21 25.47
N LYS A 234 -27.37 -5.96 24.99
CA LYS A 234 -28.34 -4.92 25.39
C LYS A 234 -29.54 -4.72 24.46
N ASN A 235 -29.56 -5.32 23.26
CA ASN A 235 -30.68 -5.16 22.32
C ASN A 235 -31.66 -6.33 22.29
N LYS A 236 -31.69 -7.20 23.31
CA LYS A 236 -32.67 -8.30 23.40
C LYS A 236 -33.84 -8.07 24.37
N PHE A 237 -33.96 -6.86 24.94
CA PHE A 237 -35.08 -6.58 25.85
C PHE A 237 -35.65 -5.16 25.63
N ALA A 238 -36.34 -4.94 24.52
CA ALA A 238 -37.32 -3.86 24.39
C ALA A 238 -38.22 -4.15 23.18
N GLY A 239 -39.05 -5.18 23.31
CA GLY A 239 -40.11 -5.49 22.37
C GLY A 239 -41.40 -5.77 23.15
N LYS A 240 -42.01 -4.74 23.72
CA LYS A 240 -43.44 -4.78 24.14
C LYS A 240 -44.16 -3.72 23.33
N MET A 241 -44.97 -4.19 22.40
CA MET A 241 -46.01 -3.38 21.74
C MET A 241 -47.07 -2.95 22.76
N PRO A 242 -47.57 -1.73 22.72
CA PRO A 242 -48.87 -1.40 23.29
C PRO A 242 -49.97 -1.57 22.23
N THR A 243 -50.92 -2.43 22.53
CA THR A 243 -52.22 -2.51 21.88
C THR A 243 -52.99 -1.22 22.16
N ASN A 244 -53.51 -0.58 21.13
CA ASN A 244 -54.41 0.56 21.29
C ASN A 244 -55.76 0.24 20.68
N SER A 245 -56.74 0.18 21.57
CA SER A 245 -58.19 0.03 21.30
C SER A 245 -58.79 1.34 20.79
N LYS A 246 -59.71 1.16 19.88
CA LYS A 246 -60.60 2.12 19.26
C LYS A 246 -61.29 3.09 20.24
N LYS A 247 -61.43 4.35 19.81
CA LYS A 247 -62.68 5.11 19.98
C LYS A 247 -62.89 6.07 18.80
N SER A 248 -64.01 5.86 18.15
CA SER A 248 -64.70 6.71 17.17
C SER A 248 -65.10 8.05 17.79
N ASN A 249 -64.94 9.14 17.07
CA ASN A 249 -65.96 10.21 17.21
C ASN A 249 -66.13 10.99 15.89
N THR A 250 -67.37 11.07 15.51
CA THR A 250 -67.94 11.77 14.37
C THR A 250 -68.10 13.28 14.69
N GLY A 251 -67.90 14.13 13.68
CA GLY A 251 -68.20 15.55 13.80
C GLY A 251 -67.98 16.37 12.55
N LYS A 252 -68.91 16.33 11.67
CA LYS A 252 -69.61 17.34 10.82
C LYS A 252 -68.89 18.72 10.54
N HIS A 253 -68.86 19.00 9.22
CA HIS A 253 -69.30 20.23 8.51
C HIS A 253 -68.59 21.59 8.85
N LYS A 254 -67.98 22.23 7.86
CA LYS A 254 -68.60 23.32 7.08
C LYS A 254 -67.76 23.85 5.96
N THR A 255 -68.42 24.05 4.84
CA THR A 255 -68.12 24.78 3.63
C THR A 255 -67.66 26.23 3.85
N GLY A 256 -66.89 26.77 2.90
CA GLY A 256 -66.64 28.21 2.75
C GLY A 256 -65.73 28.53 1.59
N ARG A 257 -66.31 28.87 0.46
CA ARG A 257 -65.72 29.55 -0.70
C ARG A 257 -65.01 30.86 -0.34
N LYS A 258 -63.89 31.15 -0.85
CA LYS A 258 -63.66 32.17 -1.90
C LYS A 258 -62.30 32.01 -2.47
#